data_4f542a0075783ca244e585cbe5ecca96
#
_entry.id   4f542a0075783ca244e585cbe5ecca96
#
_cell.length_a   1.000
_cell.length_b   1.000
_cell.length_c   1.000
_cell.angle_alpha   90.00
_cell.angle_beta   90.00
_cell.angle_gamma   90.00
#
_symmetry.space_group_name_H-M   'P 1'
#
loop_
_entity.id
_entity.type
_entity.pdbx_description
1 polymer ?
#
loop_
_entity_poly.entity_id
_entity_poly.type
_entity_poly.pdbx_seq_one_letter_code
_entity_poly.pdbx_strand_id
1 'polypeptide(L)' 'MQINLRGAVFGKYKNISAFAKSIGWERKKASDIVNGKRRPSADEMEKISDALDVHDPSTFVALFFSNQVRNVD' A
#
# COMPACT_ATOMS: atom_id res chain seq x y z
N MET A 1 -10.74 12.86 6.24
CA MET A 1 -10.57 11.97 5.08
C MET A 1 -9.57 10.88 5.39
N GLN A 2 -9.90 9.66 5.06
CA GLN A 2 -8.98 8.55 5.29
C GLN A 2 -8.18 8.25 4.04
N ILE A 3 -6.89 8.02 4.25
CA ILE A 3 -6.01 7.55 3.20
C ILE A 3 -5.80 6.06 3.43
N ASN A 4 -6.03 5.24 2.44
CA ASN A 4 -5.73 3.83 2.58
C ASN A 4 -4.92 3.36 1.39
N LEU A 5 -4.27 2.24 1.56
CA LEU A 5 -3.34 1.73 0.57
C LEU A 5 -4.02 1.43 -0.75
N ARG A 6 -5.19 0.82 -0.69
CA ARG A 6 -5.92 0.47 -1.90
C ARG A 6 -6.27 1.72 -2.72
N GLY A 7 -6.78 2.75 -2.05
CA GLY A 7 -7.10 4.01 -2.71
C GLY A 7 -5.88 4.67 -3.32
N ALA A 8 -4.76 4.62 -2.60
CA ALA A 8 -3.52 5.23 -3.09
C ALA A 8 -3.01 4.49 -4.34
N VAL A 9 -3.08 3.17 -4.33
CA VAL A 9 -2.64 2.39 -5.47
C VAL A 9 -3.50 2.66 -6.70
N PHE A 10 -4.83 2.64 -6.52
CA PHE A 10 -5.72 2.88 -7.65
C PHE A 10 -5.76 4.34 -8.09
N GLY A 11 -5.26 5.24 -7.26
CA GLY A 11 -5.10 6.63 -7.67
C GLY A 11 -3.94 6.83 -8.62
N LYS A 12 -2.96 5.91 -8.62
CA LYS A 12 -1.79 6.04 -9.45
C LYS A 12 -1.71 4.98 -10.55
N TYR A 13 -2.20 3.78 -10.28
CA TYR A 13 -2.14 2.68 -11.23
C TYR A 13 -3.54 2.28 -11.67
N LYS A 14 -3.64 1.89 -12.91
CA LYS A 14 -4.91 1.52 -13.50
C LYS A 14 -5.53 0.28 -12.84
N ASN A 15 -4.69 -0.68 -12.44
CA ASN A 15 -5.16 -1.90 -11.81
C ASN A 15 -4.03 -2.54 -11.02
N ILE A 16 -4.37 -3.63 -10.31
CA ILE A 16 -3.38 -4.34 -9.49
C ILE A 16 -2.23 -4.89 -10.32
N SER A 17 -2.52 -5.38 -11.52
CA SER A 17 -1.48 -5.93 -12.39
C SER A 17 -0.45 -4.87 -12.76
N ALA A 18 -0.89 -3.66 -13.06
CA ALA A 18 0.02 -2.57 -13.39
C ALA A 18 0.89 -2.21 -12.19
N PHE A 19 0.30 -2.18 -10.99
CA PHE A 19 1.04 -1.90 -9.79
C PHE A 19 2.06 -3.01 -9.51
N ALA A 20 1.64 -4.26 -9.60
CA ALA A 20 2.52 -5.40 -9.36
C ALA A 20 3.72 -5.38 -10.30
N LYS A 21 3.47 -5.10 -11.56
CA LYS A 21 4.52 -5.04 -12.57
C LYS A 21 5.51 -3.92 -12.26
N SER A 22 5.00 -2.77 -11.86
CA SER A 22 5.83 -1.62 -11.53
C SER A 22 6.78 -1.90 -10.37
N ILE A 23 6.31 -2.64 -9.38
CA ILE A 23 7.07 -2.90 -8.17
C ILE A 23 7.84 -4.23 -8.22
N GLY A 24 7.64 -5.02 -9.28
CA GLY A 24 8.35 -6.29 -9.45
C GLY A 24 7.80 -7.44 -8.64
N TRP A 25 6.51 -7.40 -8.32
CA TRP A 25 5.86 -8.46 -7.54
C TRP A 25 4.94 -9.27 -8.42
N GLU A 26 4.62 -10.49 -7.94
CA GLU A 26 3.55 -11.27 -8.55
C GLU A 26 2.22 -10.60 -8.26
N ARG A 27 1.29 -10.76 -9.19
CA ARG A 27 -0.02 -10.13 -9.04
C ARG A 27 -0.72 -10.57 -7.75
N LYS A 28 -0.63 -11.85 -7.41
CA LYS A 28 -1.28 -12.35 -6.21
C LYS A 28 -0.74 -11.69 -4.94
N LYS A 29 0.58 -11.55 -4.86
CA LYS A 29 1.19 -10.90 -3.72
C LYS A 29 0.73 -9.45 -3.60
N ALA A 30 0.75 -8.73 -4.72
CA ALA A 30 0.33 -7.35 -4.73
C ALA A 30 -1.14 -7.22 -4.34
N SER A 31 -1.98 -8.09 -4.86
CA SER A 31 -3.40 -8.10 -4.53
C SER A 31 -3.65 -8.33 -3.06
N ASP A 32 -2.97 -9.31 -2.48
CA ASP A 32 -3.16 -9.63 -1.07
C ASP A 32 -2.76 -8.47 -0.17
N ILE A 33 -1.68 -7.79 -0.51
CA ILE A 33 -1.22 -6.65 0.28
C ILE A 33 -2.16 -5.46 0.10
N VAL A 34 -2.53 -5.15 -1.12
CA VAL A 34 -3.41 -4.01 -1.40
C VAL A 34 -4.78 -4.20 -0.77
N ASN A 35 -5.28 -5.42 -0.76
CA ASN A 35 -6.61 -5.71 -0.21
C ASN A 35 -6.60 -6.02 1.28
N GLY A 36 -5.46 -5.95 1.93
CA GLY A 36 -5.38 -6.11 3.36
C GLY A 36 -5.38 -7.56 3.85
N LYS A 37 -5.21 -8.52 2.95
CA LYS A 37 -5.15 -9.92 3.33
C LYS A 37 -3.79 -10.31 3.87
N ARG A 38 -2.78 -9.53 3.55
CA ARG A 38 -1.42 -9.79 3.98
C ARG A 38 -0.79 -8.47 4.37
N ARG A 39 -0.11 -8.45 5.51
CA ARG A 39 0.59 -7.25 5.97
C ARG A 39 1.97 -7.17 5.31
N PRO A 40 2.33 -6.03 4.72
CA PRO A 40 3.65 -5.90 4.12
C PRO A 40 4.73 -5.80 5.19
N SER A 41 5.90 -6.34 4.88
CA SER A 41 7.08 -6.19 5.73
C SER A 41 7.62 -4.76 5.58
N ALA A 42 8.61 -4.42 6.42
CA ALA A 42 9.21 -3.08 6.34
C ALA A 42 9.82 -2.82 4.98
N ASP A 43 10.52 -3.81 4.41
CA ASP A 43 11.10 -3.67 3.08
C ASP A 43 10.02 -3.49 2.02
N GLU A 44 8.93 -4.20 2.17
CA GLU A 44 7.82 -4.10 1.23
C GLU A 44 7.13 -2.75 1.33
N MET A 45 6.99 -2.23 2.54
CA MET A 45 6.44 -0.89 2.75
C MET A 45 7.29 0.16 2.05
N GLU A 46 8.60 0.02 2.12
CA GLU A 46 9.52 0.93 1.48
C GLU A 46 9.34 0.91 -0.05
N LYS A 47 9.23 -0.29 -0.61
CA LYS A 47 9.01 -0.41 -2.04
C LYS A 47 7.70 0.20 -2.48
N ILE A 48 6.66 0.00 -1.70
CA ILE A 48 5.35 0.59 -1.99
C ILE A 48 5.44 2.11 -1.92
N SER A 49 6.11 2.63 -0.90
CA SER A 49 6.25 4.08 -0.75
C SER A 49 6.97 4.69 -1.94
N ASP A 50 8.01 4.04 -2.41
CA ASP A 50 8.74 4.52 -3.59
C ASP A 50 7.84 4.49 -4.82
N ALA A 51 7.08 3.42 -4.99
CA ALA A 51 6.20 3.29 -6.15
C ALA A 51 5.10 4.34 -6.14
N LEU A 52 4.63 4.70 -4.96
CA LEU A 52 3.56 5.70 -4.81
C LEU A 52 4.10 7.12 -4.59
N ASP A 53 5.39 7.27 -4.59
CA ASP A 53 6.04 8.57 -4.43
C ASP A 53 5.68 9.21 -3.08
N VAL A 54 5.64 8.39 -2.04
CA VAL A 54 5.32 8.84 -0.69
C VAL A 54 6.62 8.96 0.09
N HIS A 55 6.96 10.18 0.47
CA HIS A 55 8.25 10.44 1.12
C HIS A 55 8.11 11.10 2.48
N ASP A 56 6.92 11.51 2.88
CA ASP A 56 6.74 12.13 4.18
C ASP A 56 6.23 11.13 5.21
N PRO A 57 6.67 11.23 6.46
CA PRO A 57 6.29 10.27 7.48
C PRO A 57 4.79 10.22 7.76
N SER A 58 4.11 11.34 7.70
CA SER A 58 2.68 11.37 7.99
C SER A 58 1.89 10.53 7.01
N THR A 59 2.18 10.67 5.72
CA THR A 59 1.47 9.90 4.70
C THR A 59 1.83 8.42 4.79
N PHE A 60 3.09 8.12 5.08
CA PHE A 60 3.53 6.75 5.25
C PHE A 60 2.74 6.06 6.37
N VAL A 61 2.63 6.72 7.52
CA VAL A 61 1.89 6.17 8.66
C VAL A 61 0.43 5.99 8.29
N ALA A 62 -0.17 6.96 7.62
CA ALA A 62 -1.57 6.88 7.24
C ALA A 62 -1.83 5.69 6.32
N LEU A 63 -0.94 5.43 5.38
CA LEU A 63 -1.11 4.32 4.45
C LEU A 63 -1.05 2.96 5.11
N PHE A 64 -0.11 2.77 6.02
CA PHE A 64 0.18 1.45 6.54
C PHE A 64 -0.35 1.17 7.93
N PHE A 65 -0.66 2.20 8.70
CA PHE A 65 -1.01 2.02 10.10
C PHE A 65 -2.34 2.61 10.53
N SER A 66 -3.01 3.34 9.66
CA SER A 66 -4.28 3.95 10.06
C SER A 66 -5.35 2.92 10.40
N ASN A 67 -5.37 1.80 9.70
CA ASN A 67 -6.35 0.75 9.99
C ASN A 67 -6.13 0.11 11.35
N GLN A 68 -4.90 0.04 11.78
CA GLN A 68 -4.59 -0.53 13.09
C GLN A 68 -5.13 0.33 14.20
N VAL A 69 -5.06 1.63 14.04
CA VAL A 69 -5.57 2.54 15.04
C VAL A 69 -7.06 2.33 15.22
N ARG A 70 -7.78 2.16 14.13
CA ARG A 70 -9.22 1.94 14.22
C ARG A 70 -9.58 0.64 14.87
N ASN A 71 -8.75 -0.36 14.72
CA ASN A 71 -9.06 -1.69 15.25
C ASN A 71 -8.86 -1.79 16.74
N VAL A 72 -8.33 -0.79 17.36
CA VAL A 72 -8.13 -0.80 18.80
C VAL A 72 -9.45 -0.74 19.54
N ASP A 73 -10.44 -0.19 18.94
CA ASP A 73 -11.77 -0.13 19.56
C ASP A 73 -12.42 -1.50 19.67
#